data_1a222d2febe76551bdaedbd3e06cbf5d
#
_entry.id   1a222d2febe76551bdaedbd3e06cbf5d
#
_cell.length_a   1.000
_cell.length_b   1.000
_cell.length_c   1.000
_cell.angle_alpha   90.00
_cell.angle_beta   90.00
_cell.angle_gamma   90.00
#
_symmetry.space_group_name_H-M   'P 1'
#
loop_
_entity.id
_entity.type
_entity.pdbx_description
1 polymer ?
#
loop_
_entity_poly.entity_id
_entity_poly.type
_entity_poly.pdbx_seq_one_letter_code
_entity_poly.pdbx_strand_id
1 'polypeptide(L)'
;MKELDKKVITNLNIVKKFHKAPLVEALKKVENPGTGWYHLYTFDATCADPVLYVACEEEEIVLLLIDIGGFRGKELSTEALLSIRQIFYFFKEKKRDMIVRFAYDTEGKGMEKEPESGRIVLEHIRQLGTVIREYQSWILVVQGLLVGSW
;
A
#
# COMPACT_ATOMS: atom_id res chain seq x y z
N MET A 1 -5.59 -22.13 -36.29
CA MET A 1 -4.54 -21.09 -36.27
C MET A 1 -4.82 -19.88 -37.19
N LYS A 2 -5.87 -19.88 -38.00
CA LYS A 2 -6.17 -18.76 -38.93
C LYS A 2 -7.29 -17.80 -38.45
N GLU A 3 -8.01 -18.12 -37.39
CA GLU A 3 -9.16 -17.29 -36.96
C GLU A 3 -8.81 -16.35 -35.80
N LEU A 4 -7.79 -16.68 -35.00
CA LEU A 4 -7.29 -15.80 -33.93
C LEU A 4 -6.58 -14.56 -34.48
N ASP A 5 -5.84 -14.71 -35.60
CA ASP A 5 -5.10 -13.61 -36.20
C ASP A 5 -5.98 -12.50 -36.79
N LYS A 6 -7.18 -12.86 -37.25
CA LYS A 6 -8.12 -11.87 -37.82
C LYS A 6 -8.78 -10.99 -36.76
N LYS A 7 -9.00 -11.51 -35.52
CA LYS A 7 -9.59 -10.72 -34.43
C LYS A 7 -8.58 -9.74 -33.82
N VAL A 8 -7.32 -10.09 -33.79
CA VAL A 8 -6.25 -9.19 -33.28
C VAL A 8 -6.03 -8.02 -34.24
N ILE A 9 -6.10 -8.26 -35.57
CA ILE A 9 -5.93 -7.22 -36.58
C ILE A 9 -7.10 -6.23 -36.61
N THR A 10 -8.32 -6.68 -36.29
CA THR A 10 -9.50 -5.78 -36.24
C THR A 10 -9.45 -4.84 -35.02
N ASN A 11 -8.83 -5.24 -33.90
CA ASN A 11 -8.67 -4.36 -32.76
C ASN A 11 -7.58 -3.29 -32.99
N LEU A 12 -6.58 -3.55 -33.82
CA LEU A 12 -5.55 -2.55 -34.15
C LEU A 12 -6.12 -1.41 -35.03
N ASN A 13 -7.23 -1.63 -35.73
CA ASN A 13 -7.89 -0.58 -36.52
C ASN A 13 -8.66 0.45 -35.67
N ILE A 14 -9.00 0.12 -34.44
CA ILE A 14 -9.64 1.07 -33.52
C ILE A 14 -8.64 2.15 -33.09
N VAL A 15 -7.37 1.80 -32.91
CA VAL A 15 -6.30 2.74 -32.55
C VAL A 15 -6.01 3.77 -33.64
N LYS A 16 -6.27 3.44 -34.93
CA LYS A 16 -6.09 4.38 -36.05
C LYS A 16 -7.11 5.53 -36.07
N LYS A 17 -8.16 5.46 -35.28
CA LYS A 17 -9.18 6.52 -35.14
C LYS A 17 -8.97 7.43 -33.94
N PHE A 18 -7.83 7.29 -33.27
CA PHE A 18 -7.51 8.16 -32.15
C PHE A 18 -7.17 9.56 -32.66
N HIS A 19 -8.01 10.53 -32.36
CA HIS A 19 -7.75 11.93 -32.65
C HIS A 19 -7.00 12.58 -31.52
N LYS A 20 -5.88 13.22 -31.81
CA LYS A 20 -5.14 14.01 -30.85
C LYS A 20 -6.03 15.12 -30.33
N ALA A 21 -6.38 15.07 -29.04
CA ALA A 21 -7.09 16.16 -28.40
C ALA A 21 -6.17 17.42 -28.36
N PRO A 22 -6.68 18.61 -28.65
CA PRO A 22 -5.95 19.83 -28.45
C PRO A 22 -5.74 20.00 -26.94
N LEU A 23 -4.51 19.76 -26.48
CA LEU A 23 -4.13 20.02 -25.09
C LEU A 23 -3.82 21.49 -24.96
N VAL A 24 -4.62 22.21 -24.19
CA VAL A 24 -4.36 23.60 -23.80
C VAL A 24 -3.84 23.59 -22.37
N GLU A 25 -2.71 24.20 -22.15
CA GLU A 25 -2.15 24.36 -20.81
C GLU A 25 -3.12 25.15 -19.94
N ALA A 26 -3.54 24.57 -18.82
CA ALA A 26 -4.40 25.23 -17.86
C ALA A 26 -3.53 25.79 -16.73
N LEU A 27 -3.50 27.12 -16.59
CA LEU A 27 -2.84 27.79 -15.48
C LEU A 27 -3.63 27.69 -14.16
N LYS A 28 -4.81 27.09 -14.20
CA LYS A 28 -5.63 26.88 -13.02
C LYS A 28 -5.06 25.75 -12.17
N LYS A 29 -4.81 26.02 -10.89
CA LYS A 29 -4.51 24.98 -9.91
C LYS A 29 -5.67 23.96 -9.90
N VAL A 30 -5.39 22.73 -10.27
CA VAL A 30 -6.36 21.64 -10.20
C VAL A 30 -6.23 21.03 -8.82
N GLU A 31 -7.28 21.17 -8.01
CA GLU A 31 -7.39 20.43 -6.76
C GLU A 31 -7.78 18.99 -7.10
N ASN A 32 -6.81 18.12 -7.01
CA ASN A 32 -7.01 16.70 -7.27
C ASN A 32 -6.79 15.96 -5.95
N PRO A 33 -7.84 15.38 -5.35
CA PRO A 33 -7.72 14.66 -4.10
C PRO A 33 -6.73 13.49 -4.25
N GLY A 34 -5.91 13.28 -3.24
CA GLY A 34 -4.91 12.21 -3.24
C GLY A 34 -3.70 12.48 -4.15
N THR A 35 -3.43 13.73 -4.51
CA THR A 35 -2.19 14.12 -5.22
C THR A 35 -1.26 14.86 -4.30
N GLY A 36 0.03 14.59 -4.41
CA GLY A 36 1.06 15.27 -3.63
C GLY A 36 2.28 14.41 -3.41
N TRP A 37 3.21 14.94 -2.64
CA TRP A 37 4.35 14.21 -2.12
C TRP A 37 3.90 13.39 -0.93
N TYR A 38 4.38 12.14 -0.83
CA TYR A 38 4.20 11.33 0.37
C TYR A 38 5.53 11.12 1.08
N HIS A 39 5.49 10.98 2.38
CA HIS A 39 6.63 10.56 3.19
C HIS A 39 6.52 9.06 3.50
N LEU A 40 7.64 8.34 3.43
CA LEU A 40 7.72 6.94 3.81
C LEU A 40 8.06 6.84 5.31
N TYR A 41 7.18 6.20 6.04
CA TYR A 41 7.39 5.82 7.43
C TYR A 41 7.52 4.31 7.56
N THR A 42 8.55 3.87 8.24
CA THR A 42 8.76 2.43 8.53
C THR A 42 8.53 2.16 10.01
N PHE A 43 7.67 1.21 10.30
CA PHE A 43 7.33 0.79 11.65
C PHE A 43 7.57 -0.71 11.82
N ASP A 44 8.05 -1.10 12.99
CA ASP A 44 8.04 -2.49 13.42
C ASP A 44 6.71 -2.76 14.15
N ALA A 45 5.98 -3.79 13.75
CA ALA A 45 4.70 -4.14 14.37
C ALA A 45 4.82 -4.55 15.83
N THR A 46 6.01 -4.95 16.29
CA THR A 46 6.27 -5.33 17.68
C THR A 46 6.57 -4.13 18.59
N CYS A 47 6.95 -2.99 18.02
CA CYS A 47 7.45 -1.84 18.75
C CYS A 47 7.04 -0.51 18.09
N ALA A 48 5.80 -0.38 17.67
CA ALA A 48 5.31 0.84 17.05
C ALA A 48 4.89 1.86 18.12
N ASP A 49 5.70 2.90 18.30
CA ASP A 49 5.32 4.09 19.03
C ASP A 49 5.15 5.27 18.07
N PRO A 50 3.91 5.58 17.63
CA PRO A 50 3.65 6.65 16.69
C PRO A 50 3.94 8.05 17.25
N VAL A 51 4.07 8.19 18.55
CA VAL A 51 4.37 9.48 19.21
C VAL A 51 5.77 9.98 18.85
N LEU A 52 6.69 9.07 18.53
CA LEU A 52 8.06 9.41 18.13
C LEU A 52 8.15 9.95 16.69
N TYR A 53 7.09 9.88 15.92
CA TYR A 53 7.10 10.31 14.52
C TYR A 53 6.45 11.69 14.40
N VAL A 54 7.28 12.64 14.01
CA VAL A 54 6.79 13.96 13.64
C VAL A 54 6.30 13.86 12.21
N ALA A 55 4.97 13.87 12.03
CA ALA A 55 4.39 13.97 10.70
C ALA A 55 4.84 15.30 10.07
N CYS A 56 5.30 15.26 8.82
CA CYS A 56 5.60 16.46 8.08
C CYS A 56 4.30 17.28 7.90
N GLU A 57 4.35 18.58 8.15
CA GLU A 57 3.13 19.40 8.09
C GLU A 57 2.58 19.55 6.66
N GLU A 58 3.45 19.39 5.65
CA GLU A 58 3.12 19.61 4.25
C GLU A 58 2.58 18.35 3.54
N GLU A 59 2.68 17.18 4.15
CA GLU A 59 2.20 15.94 3.52
C GLU A 59 0.69 15.77 3.69
N GLU A 60 0.02 15.33 2.65
CA GLU A 60 -1.39 14.91 2.69
C GLU A 60 -1.53 13.38 2.66
N ILE A 61 -0.52 12.71 2.10
CA ILE A 61 -0.46 11.27 1.92
C ILE A 61 0.78 10.72 2.62
N VAL A 62 0.64 9.56 3.25
CA VAL A 62 1.75 8.84 3.88
C VAL A 62 1.87 7.43 3.32
N LEU A 63 3.10 6.95 3.12
CA LEU A 63 3.37 5.54 2.85
C LEU A 63 3.84 4.88 4.14
N LEU A 64 3.02 3.98 4.67
CA LEU A 64 3.29 3.23 5.89
C LEU A 64 3.83 1.85 5.53
N LEU A 65 5.12 1.65 5.71
CA LEU A 65 5.77 0.34 5.61
C LEU A 65 5.81 -0.29 7.00
N ILE A 66 5.06 -1.36 7.21
CA ILE A 66 4.93 -2.02 8.51
C ILE A 66 5.63 -3.38 8.43
N ASP A 67 6.73 -3.50 9.17
CA ASP A 67 7.50 -4.74 9.30
C ASP A 67 6.76 -5.71 10.23
N ILE A 68 6.41 -6.86 9.68
CA ILE A 68 5.82 -8.00 10.40
C ILE A 68 6.76 -9.22 10.43
N GLY A 69 8.03 -9.03 10.10
CA GLY A 69 9.03 -10.10 10.00
C GLY A 69 9.24 -10.89 11.30
N GLY A 70 9.01 -10.26 12.45
CA GLY A 70 9.03 -10.93 13.75
C GLY A 70 7.95 -12.02 13.92
N PHE A 71 6.97 -12.07 13.01
CA PHE A 71 5.85 -13.03 13.03
C PHE A 71 5.89 -14.05 11.88
N ARG A 72 6.96 -14.14 11.11
CA ARG A 72 7.07 -15.03 9.94
C ARG A 72 6.77 -16.51 10.20
N GLY A 73 6.92 -16.98 11.44
CA GLY A 73 6.64 -18.39 11.83
C GLY A 73 5.42 -18.55 12.75
N LYS A 74 4.68 -17.49 13.04
CA LYS A 74 3.55 -17.48 13.98
C LYS A 74 2.55 -16.41 13.62
N GLU A 75 1.35 -16.50 14.15
CA GLU A 75 0.31 -15.47 14.01
C GLU A 75 0.74 -14.13 14.62
N LEU A 76 0.15 -13.03 14.12
CA LEU A 76 0.32 -11.72 14.74
C LEU A 76 -0.28 -11.73 16.15
N SER A 77 0.45 -11.20 17.10
CA SER A 77 -0.05 -11.08 18.47
C SER A 77 -1.11 -9.98 18.59
N THR A 78 -1.89 -10.03 19.64
CA THR A 78 -2.86 -8.98 19.94
C THR A 78 -2.17 -7.62 20.10
N GLU A 79 -1.01 -7.59 20.74
CA GLU A 79 -0.21 -6.38 20.92
C GLU A 79 0.26 -5.80 19.59
N ALA A 80 0.72 -6.66 18.64
CA ALA A 80 1.09 -6.23 17.30
C ALA A 80 -0.08 -5.62 16.56
N LEU A 81 -1.26 -6.24 16.61
CA LEU A 81 -2.47 -5.71 16.01
C LEU A 81 -2.92 -4.39 16.66
N LEU A 82 -2.75 -4.24 17.97
CA LEU A 82 -3.00 -2.97 18.65
C LEU A 82 -2.00 -1.90 18.24
N SER A 83 -0.72 -2.21 18.13
CA SER A 83 0.31 -1.29 17.65
C SER A 83 -0.01 -0.79 16.24
N ILE A 84 -0.42 -1.68 15.31
CA ILE A 84 -0.83 -1.31 13.95
C ILE A 84 -2.05 -0.37 13.99
N ARG A 85 -3.03 -0.65 14.85
CA ARG A 85 -4.19 0.26 15.03
C ARG A 85 -3.77 1.63 15.54
N GLN A 86 -2.81 1.70 16.46
CA GLN A 86 -2.29 2.97 16.98
C GLN A 86 -1.61 3.78 15.88
N ILE A 87 -0.85 3.15 15.00
CA ILE A 87 -0.24 3.81 13.82
C ILE A 87 -1.34 4.41 12.94
N PHE A 88 -2.33 3.61 12.55
CA PHE A 88 -3.41 4.09 11.70
C PHE A 88 -4.24 5.19 12.37
N TYR A 89 -4.51 5.05 13.65
CA TYR A 89 -5.20 6.07 14.43
C TYR A 89 -4.43 7.39 14.45
N PHE A 90 -3.11 7.34 14.65
CA PHE A 90 -2.25 8.53 14.65
C PHE A 90 -2.35 9.30 13.33
N PHE A 91 -2.20 8.63 12.19
CA PHE A 91 -2.26 9.29 10.88
C PHE A 91 -3.69 9.75 10.52
N LYS A 92 -4.69 9.01 10.92
CA LYS A 92 -6.09 9.43 10.83
C LYS A 92 -6.34 10.75 11.60
N GLU A 93 -5.89 10.84 12.85
CA GLU A 93 -6.02 12.07 13.66
C GLU A 93 -5.26 13.26 13.03
N LYS A 94 -4.18 12.99 12.32
CA LYS A 94 -3.45 13.98 11.53
C LYS A 94 -4.11 14.27 10.17
N LYS A 95 -5.23 13.62 9.86
CA LYS A 95 -5.96 13.75 8.58
C LYS A 95 -5.08 13.44 7.37
N ARG A 96 -4.30 12.36 7.45
CA ARG A 96 -3.45 11.87 6.37
C ARG A 96 -4.06 10.65 5.72
N ASP A 97 -4.13 10.66 4.41
CA ASP A 97 -4.48 9.48 3.63
C ASP A 97 -3.31 8.50 3.61
N MET A 98 -3.59 7.23 3.75
CA MET A 98 -2.56 6.21 3.94
C MET A 98 -2.43 5.28 2.73
N ILE A 99 -1.21 5.11 2.25
CA ILE A 99 -0.79 3.97 1.44
C ILE A 99 -0.14 2.99 2.42
N VAL A 100 -0.67 1.77 2.52
CA VAL A 100 -0.22 0.80 3.52
C VAL A 100 0.48 -0.36 2.85
N ARG A 101 1.65 -0.71 3.36
CA ARG A 101 2.40 -1.90 2.96
C ARG A 101 2.84 -2.67 4.19
N PHE A 102 2.54 -3.96 4.22
CA PHE A 102 3.09 -4.90 5.20
C PHE A 102 4.19 -5.71 4.52
N ALA A 103 5.30 -5.93 5.20
CA ALA A 103 6.41 -6.70 4.68
C ALA A 103 7.04 -7.56 5.78
N TYR A 104 7.60 -8.70 5.39
CA TYR A 104 8.40 -9.52 6.28
C TYR A 104 9.87 -9.09 6.30
N ASP A 105 10.26 -8.28 5.33
CA ASP A 105 11.61 -7.77 5.18
C ASP A 105 11.58 -6.32 4.72
N THR A 106 12.28 -5.48 5.45
CA THR A 106 12.47 -4.06 5.15
C THR A 106 13.93 -3.72 4.86
N GLU A 107 14.82 -4.74 4.87
CA GLU A 107 16.26 -4.59 4.68
C GLU A 107 16.76 -5.07 3.30
N GLY A 108 15.87 -5.54 2.45
CA GLY A 108 16.24 -6.04 1.11
C GLY A 108 16.82 -7.45 1.08
N LYS A 109 16.59 -8.25 2.14
CA LYS A 109 17.06 -9.65 2.22
C LYS A 109 16.06 -10.65 1.60
N GLY A 110 14.89 -10.18 1.25
CA GLY A 110 13.89 -10.89 0.45
C GLY A 110 13.55 -12.28 0.95
N MET A 111 13.78 -13.28 0.11
CA MET A 111 13.35 -14.67 0.34
C MET A 111 13.86 -15.29 1.65
N GLU A 112 14.99 -14.83 2.18
CA GLU A 112 15.55 -15.37 3.44
C GLU A 112 14.68 -15.02 4.65
N LYS A 113 13.87 -13.98 4.55
CA LYS A 113 13.03 -13.46 5.63
C LYS A 113 11.55 -13.79 5.48
N GLU A 114 11.16 -14.39 4.37
CA GLU A 114 9.77 -14.77 4.14
C GLU A 114 9.33 -15.96 5.00
N PRO A 115 8.02 -16.09 5.28
CA PRO A 115 7.47 -17.27 5.92
C PRO A 115 7.68 -18.52 5.08
N GLU A 116 8.09 -19.62 5.71
CA GLU A 116 8.21 -20.93 5.05
C GLU A 116 6.84 -21.50 4.62
N SER A 117 5.76 -21.03 5.23
CA SER A 117 4.41 -21.54 5.02
C SER A 117 3.46 -20.46 4.53
N GLY A 118 2.86 -20.70 3.36
CA GLY A 118 1.78 -19.85 2.84
C GLY A 118 0.55 -19.80 3.76
N ARG A 119 0.36 -20.78 4.65
CA ARG A 119 -0.71 -20.77 5.65
C ARG A 119 -0.55 -19.59 6.60
N ILE A 120 0.66 -19.29 7.06
CA ILE A 120 0.94 -18.13 7.94
C ILE A 120 0.65 -16.83 7.20
N VAL A 121 1.02 -16.72 5.93
CA VAL A 121 0.71 -15.54 5.12
C VAL A 121 -0.80 -15.30 5.03
N LEU A 122 -1.58 -16.36 4.78
CA LEU A 122 -3.05 -16.26 4.73
C LEU A 122 -3.66 -15.86 6.09
N GLU A 123 -3.10 -16.36 7.20
CA GLU A 123 -3.55 -15.97 8.53
C GLU A 123 -3.25 -14.50 8.81
N HIS A 124 -2.05 -14.01 8.46
CA HIS A 124 -1.73 -12.59 8.58
C HIS A 124 -2.67 -11.72 7.73
N ILE A 125 -2.97 -12.13 6.50
CA ILE A 125 -3.94 -11.42 5.65
C ILE A 125 -5.30 -11.34 6.33
N ARG A 126 -5.76 -12.42 6.95
CA ARG A 126 -7.03 -12.46 7.68
C ARG A 126 -7.03 -11.51 8.89
N GLN A 127 -5.97 -11.57 9.72
CA GLN A 127 -5.83 -10.73 10.90
C GLN A 127 -5.73 -9.24 10.52
N LEU A 128 -4.85 -8.90 9.56
CA LEU A 128 -4.68 -7.54 9.07
C LEU A 128 -5.92 -6.99 8.37
N GLY A 129 -6.66 -7.85 7.66
CA GLY A 129 -7.91 -7.48 7.00
C GLY A 129 -8.95 -6.90 7.95
N THR A 130 -8.96 -7.32 9.24
CA THR A 130 -9.84 -6.74 10.25
C THR A 130 -9.46 -5.29 10.55
N VAL A 131 -8.16 -5.02 10.73
CA VAL A 131 -7.63 -3.69 11.02
C VAL A 131 -7.80 -2.77 9.80
N ILE A 132 -7.48 -3.24 8.60
CA ILE A 132 -7.65 -2.48 7.35
C ILE A 132 -9.11 -2.04 7.19
N ARG A 133 -10.06 -2.92 7.48
CA ARG A 133 -11.49 -2.60 7.39
C ARG A 133 -11.92 -1.49 8.35
N GLU A 134 -11.35 -1.45 9.54
CA GLU A 134 -11.63 -0.40 10.53
C GLU A 134 -11.22 0.99 10.02
N TYR A 135 -10.19 1.07 9.18
CA TYR A 135 -9.60 2.32 8.69
C TYR A 135 -9.76 2.51 7.18
N GLN A 136 -10.65 1.75 6.53
CA GLN A 136 -10.78 1.71 5.07
C GLN A 136 -11.04 3.08 4.42
N SER A 137 -11.69 4.01 5.12
CA SER A 137 -11.96 5.37 4.62
C SER A 137 -10.74 6.28 4.61
N TRP A 138 -9.64 5.86 5.22
CA TRP A 138 -8.37 6.58 5.31
C TRP A 138 -7.23 5.87 4.57
N ILE A 139 -7.49 4.65 4.07
CA ILE A 139 -6.52 3.87 3.32
C ILE A 139 -6.85 4.00 1.83
N LEU A 140 -5.99 4.69 1.09
CA LEU A 140 -6.10 4.83 -0.37
C LEU A 140 -5.84 3.51 -1.08
N VAL A 141 -4.78 2.80 -0.65
CA VAL A 141 -4.38 1.54 -1.24
C VAL A 141 -3.57 0.69 -0.26
N VAL A 142 -3.75 -0.63 -0.33
CA VAL A 142 -2.85 -1.60 0.27
C VAL A 142 -1.88 -2.06 -0.82
N GLN A 143 -0.61 -1.74 -0.65
CA GLN A 143 0.42 -2.02 -1.63
C GLN A 143 1.06 -3.40 -1.40
N GLY A 144 1.09 -4.22 -2.44
CA GLY A 144 1.70 -5.55 -2.41
C GLY A 144 0.91 -6.60 -1.63
N LEU A 145 1.42 -7.84 -1.65
CA LEU A 145 0.78 -9.02 -1.05
C LEU A 145 1.60 -9.62 0.10
N LEU A 146 2.24 -8.83 0.92
CA LEU A 146 3.09 -9.24 2.04
C LEU A 146 4.41 -9.92 1.64
N VAL A 147 4.50 -10.51 0.46
CA VAL A 147 5.63 -11.29 -0.04
C VAL A 147 6.44 -10.46 -1.01
N GLY A 148 7.76 -10.51 -0.87
CA GLY A 148 8.70 -9.75 -1.69
C GLY A 148 9.16 -8.44 -1.05
N SER A 149 10.43 -8.14 -1.26
CA SER A 149 11.07 -6.86 -0.90
C SER A 149 11.24 -6.03 -2.17
N TRP A 150 10.26 -5.26 -2.53
CA TRP A 150 10.33 -4.36 -3.69
C TRP A 150 10.60 -2.94 -3.28
#